data_e2ea65cccb96fd83a674006748c1ce74
#
_entry.id   e2ea65cccb96fd83a674006748c1ce74
#
_cell.length_a   1.000
_cell.length_b   1.000
_cell.length_c   1.000
_cell.angle_alpha   90.00
_cell.angle_beta   90.00
_cell.angle_gamma   90.00
#
_symmetry.space_group_name_H-M   'P 1'
#
loop_
_entity.id
_entity.type
_entity.pdbx_description
1 polymer ?
#
loop_
_entity_poly.entity_id
_entity_poly.type
_entity_poly.pdbx_seq_one_letter_code
_entity_poly.pdbx_strand_id
1 'polypeptide(L)'
;DFSVTDTDNYELIPSGIMYKQTEEKIDYLIVDEAQDFNITDYQSKIKPKVGKSLSLFGDSAQQMNKNGSKIEDIAIALDYDRLSLDYNYRLPKSIAKVAQQIQSSNVDLMSNNRKDGGNSDYPNYPKPIIAKFGSRQEELQGILNRIQMEDLDDVAILVPTEADVMEVNKFLNDNGVQTQ
;
A
#
# COMPACT_ATOMS: atom_id res chain seq x y z
N ASP A 1 2.48 4.13 -8.00
CA ASP A 1 2.62 4.17 -9.46
C ASP A 1 3.75 5.11 -9.84
N PHE A 2 4.82 4.54 -10.35
CA PHE A 2 5.98 5.27 -10.81
C PHE A 2 5.73 5.70 -12.26
N SER A 3 5.54 6.98 -12.53
CA SER A 3 5.52 7.44 -13.91
C SER A 3 6.94 7.83 -14.31
N VAL A 4 7.53 7.00 -15.15
CA VAL A 4 8.85 7.23 -15.70
C VAL A 4 8.68 7.88 -17.06
N THR A 5 9.16 9.11 -17.21
CA THR A 5 9.05 9.88 -18.46
C THR A 5 10.19 9.58 -19.44
N ASP A 6 11.25 8.93 -18.98
CA ASP A 6 12.40 8.51 -19.81
C ASP A 6 12.77 7.07 -19.47
N THR A 7 12.25 6.13 -20.25
CA THR A 7 12.44 4.69 -20.07
C THR A 7 13.82 4.20 -20.52
N ASP A 8 14.64 5.04 -21.12
CA ASP A 8 15.96 4.63 -21.60
C ASP A 8 17.01 4.54 -20.49
N ASN A 9 16.74 5.19 -19.35
CA ASN A 9 17.69 5.31 -18.24
C ASN A 9 17.42 4.40 -17.04
N TYR A 10 16.27 3.66 -17.01
CA TYR A 10 15.99 2.72 -15.92
C TYR A 10 15.15 1.53 -16.37
N GLU A 11 15.23 0.50 -15.58
CA GLU A 11 14.46 -0.72 -15.72
C GLU A 11 13.68 -0.96 -14.45
N LEU A 12 12.35 -1.13 -14.58
CA LEU A 12 11.49 -1.52 -13.47
C LEU A 12 11.57 -3.04 -13.30
N ILE A 13 11.92 -3.47 -12.12
CA ILE A 13 11.89 -4.89 -11.75
C ILE A 13 10.97 -5.09 -10.55
N PRO A 14 10.39 -6.29 -10.36
CA PRO A 14 9.46 -6.56 -9.25
C PRO A 14 10.01 -6.29 -7.86
N SER A 15 11.33 -6.26 -7.70
CA SER A 15 12.04 -6.03 -6.43
C SER A 15 12.62 -4.63 -6.27
N GLY A 16 12.32 -3.70 -7.20
CA GLY A 16 12.84 -2.35 -7.10
C GLY A 16 13.16 -1.70 -8.46
N ILE A 17 13.84 -0.57 -8.40
CA ILE A 17 14.29 0.17 -9.56
C ILE A 17 15.76 -0.10 -9.79
N MET A 18 16.14 -0.61 -10.95
CA MET A 18 17.52 -0.67 -11.40
C MET A 18 17.80 0.45 -12.39
N TYR A 19 18.83 1.23 -12.10
CA TYR A 19 19.33 2.20 -13.06
C TYR A 19 20.27 1.52 -14.04
N LYS A 20 20.10 1.78 -15.32
CA LYS A 20 21.20 1.57 -16.27
C LYS A 20 22.39 2.42 -15.79
N GLN A 21 23.57 1.88 -15.84
CA GLN A 21 24.79 2.60 -15.49
C GLN A 21 25.02 3.74 -16.50
N THR A 22 24.37 4.87 -16.26
CA THR A 22 24.67 6.12 -16.94
C THR A 22 25.37 7.02 -15.92
N GLU A 23 26.37 7.76 -16.35
CA GLU A 23 27.03 8.78 -15.52
C GLU A 23 26.12 9.99 -15.27
N GLU A 24 25.00 10.06 -15.98
CA GLU A 24 24.04 11.16 -15.86
C GLU A 24 23.18 11.01 -14.61
N LYS A 25 23.12 12.10 -13.84
CA LYS A 25 22.28 12.21 -12.65
C LYS A 25 20.85 12.55 -13.03
N ILE A 26 19.90 11.95 -12.32
CA ILE A 26 18.49 12.32 -12.38
C ILE A 26 18.32 13.62 -11.61
N ASP A 27 17.82 14.66 -12.24
CA ASP A 27 17.66 15.96 -11.59
C ASP A 27 16.67 15.90 -10.41
N TYR A 28 15.52 15.31 -10.61
CA TYR A 28 14.45 15.22 -9.62
C TYR A 28 13.94 13.79 -9.54
N LEU A 29 13.95 13.23 -8.34
CA LEU A 29 13.42 11.89 -8.09
C LEU A 29 12.36 11.96 -6.99
N ILE A 30 11.22 11.37 -7.25
CA ILE A 30 10.13 11.17 -6.27
C ILE A 30 10.01 9.67 -6.00
N VAL A 31 10.05 9.30 -4.73
CA VAL A 31 9.84 7.91 -4.29
C VAL A 31 8.57 7.86 -3.47
N ASP A 32 7.61 7.07 -3.91
CA ASP A 32 6.42 6.71 -3.15
C ASP A 32 6.64 5.38 -2.42
N GLU A 33 5.88 5.13 -1.34
CA GLU A 33 6.07 3.97 -0.44
C GLU A 33 7.53 3.84 0.04
N ALA A 34 8.11 4.97 0.41
CA ALA A 34 9.53 5.06 0.72
C ALA A 34 9.96 4.18 1.90
N GLN A 35 9.04 3.77 2.79
CA GLN A 35 9.29 2.85 3.91
C GLN A 35 9.65 1.43 3.44
N ASP A 36 9.39 1.07 2.19
CA ASP A 36 9.70 -0.27 1.67
C ASP A 36 11.18 -0.44 1.29
N PHE A 37 11.92 0.64 1.21
CA PHE A 37 13.37 0.63 0.96
C PHE A 37 14.16 0.79 2.27
N ASN A 38 15.37 0.23 2.30
CA ASN A 38 16.24 0.40 3.45
C ASN A 38 17.12 1.66 3.33
N ILE A 39 17.62 2.14 4.47
CA ILE A 39 18.48 3.34 4.55
C ILE A 39 19.73 3.19 3.68
N THR A 40 20.33 2.01 3.63
CA THR A 40 21.54 1.75 2.85
C THR A 40 21.28 1.94 1.35
N ASP A 41 20.10 1.53 0.86
CA ASP A 41 19.73 1.74 -0.54
C ASP A 41 19.61 3.23 -0.87
N TYR A 42 19.00 4.02 0.04
CA TYR A 42 18.97 5.47 -0.14
C TYR A 42 20.33 6.11 -0.16
N GLN A 43 21.20 5.76 0.79
CA GLN A 43 22.52 6.38 0.93
C GLN A 43 23.49 5.97 -0.19
N SER A 44 23.49 4.69 -0.58
CA SER A 44 24.49 4.14 -1.48
C SER A 44 24.07 4.05 -2.94
N LYS A 45 22.78 3.92 -3.22
CA LYS A 45 22.27 3.67 -4.57
C LYS A 45 21.43 4.81 -5.13
N ILE A 46 20.55 5.40 -4.32
CA ILE A 46 19.55 6.37 -4.79
C ILE A 46 20.12 7.80 -4.71
N LYS A 47 20.42 8.28 -3.50
CA LYS A 47 20.89 9.66 -3.29
C LYS A 47 22.09 10.07 -4.16
N PRO A 48 23.13 9.22 -4.38
CA PRO A 48 24.26 9.60 -5.24
C PRO A 48 23.91 9.85 -6.70
N LYS A 49 22.79 9.30 -7.17
CA LYS A 49 22.31 9.44 -8.55
C LYS A 49 21.37 10.62 -8.74
N VAL A 50 20.97 11.30 -7.68
CA VAL A 50 20.06 12.44 -7.75
C VAL A 50 20.89 13.72 -7.83
N GLY A 51 20.58 14.55 -8.84
CA GLY A 51 21.32 15.79 -9.11
C GLY A 51 20.83 17.00 -8.33
N LYS A 52 19.52 17.16 -8.17
CA LYS A 52 18.92 18.36 -7.57
C LYS A 52 18.05 18.05 -6.36
N SER A 53 17.04 17.19 -6.51
CA SER A 53 16.09 16.94 -5.42
C SER A 53 15.64 15.50 -5.37
N LEU A 54 15.60 14.94 -4.16
CA LEU A 54 14.98 13.67 -3.82
C LEU A 54 13.83 13.94 -2.86
N SER A 55 12.62 13.59 -3.25
CA SER A 55 11.42 13.71 -2.44
C SER A 55 10.90 12.32 -2.09
N LEU A 56 10.63 12.07 -0.82
CA LEU A 56 10.20 10.77 -0.31
C LEU A 56 8.80 10.89 0.27
N PHE A 57 7.91 10.01 -0.13
CA PHE A 57 6.57 9.87 0.41
C PHE A 57 6.41 8.47 1.00
N GLY A 58 5.80 8.35 2.17
CA GLY A 58 5.59 7.05 2.79
C GLY A 58 4.90 7.14 4.13
N ASP A 59 4.54 5.98 4.64
CA ASP A 59 3.86 5.80 5.92
C ASP A 59 4.50 4.64 6.68
N SER A 60 5.18 4.95 7.78
CA SER A 60 5.83 3.92 8.62
C SER A 60 4.86 2.91 9.20
N ALA A 61 3.57 3.26 9.34
CA ALA A 61 2.54 2.34 9.80
C ALA A 61 2.13 1.30 8.74
N GLN A 62 2.43 1.56 7.47
CA GLN A 62 2.15 0.67 6.34
C GLN A 62 3.37 -0.17 5.92
N GLN A 63 4.47 -0.11 6.68
CA GLN A 63 5.66 -0.90 6.38
C GLN A 63 5.37 -2.40 6.47
N MET A 64 5.34 -3.07 5.34
CA MET A 64 5.17 -4.52 5.24
C MET A 64 6.49 -5.24 4.96
N ASN A 65 7.43 -4.57 4.29
CA ASN A 65 8.73 -5.12 3.99
C ASN A 65 9.63 -5.14 5.24
N LYS A 66 10.06 -6.33 5.66
CA LYS A 66 10.96 -6.50 6.81
C LYS A 66 12.33 -5.85 6.63
N ASN A 67 12.75 -5.64 5.39
CA ASN A 67 14.01 -4.99 5.03
C ASN A 67 13.87 -3.48 4.82
N GLY A 68 12.66 -2.97 4.85
CA GLY A 68 12.37 -1.55 4.75
C GLY A 68 12.79 -0.78 6.01
N SER A 69 12.71 0.54 5.96
CA SER A 69 13.05 1.41 7.08
C SER A 69 11.89 2.38 7.34
N LYS A 70 11.71 2.77 8.59
CA LYS A 70 10.72 3.79 8.95
C LYS A 70 11.07 5.13 8.31
N ILE A 71 10.07 5.89 7.91
CA ILE A 71 10.27 7.21 7.29
C ILE A 71 11.06 8.15 8.22
N GLU A 72 10.83 8.05 9.53
CA GLU A 72 11.56 8.82 10.54
C GLU A 72 13.06 8.55 10.49
N ASP A 73 13.43 7.28 10.42
CA ASP A 73 14.83 6.84 10.39
C ASP A 73 15.51 7.21 9.06
N ILE A 74 14.77 7.12 7.95
CA ILE A 74 15.23 7.55 6.63
C ILE A 74 15.50 9.04 6.62
N ALA A 75 14.57 9.85 7.15
CA ALA A 75 14.72 11.30 7.22
C ALA A 75 15.97 11.70 8.01
N ILE A 76 16.20 11.09 9.18
CA ILE A 76 17.40 11.30 9.99
C ILE A 76 18.67 10.91 9.22
N ALA A 77 18.67 9.72 8.60
CA ALA A 77 19.85 9.19 7.90
C ALA A 77 20.25 10.00 6.66
N LEU A 78 19.29 10.69 6.04
CA LEU A 78 19.51 11.52 4.86
C LEU A 78 19.66 13.02 5.18
N ASP A 79 19.47 13.41 6.44
CA ASP A 79 19.41 14.80 6.89
C ASP A 79 18.33 15.60 6.15
N TYR A 80 17.10 15.07 6.19
CA TYR A 80 15.94 15.64 5.50
C TYR A 80 14.90 16.16 6.47
N ASP A 81 14.33 17.30 6.16
CA ASP A 81 13.14 17.79 6.85
C ASP A 81 11.94 16.90 6.57
N ARG A 82 11.12 16.71 7.60
CA ARG A 82 9.92 15.92 7.53
C ARG A 82 8.67 16.79 7.61
N LEU A 83 7.76 16.56 6.69
CA LEU A 83 6.42 17.10 6.72
C LEU A 83 5.42 15.96 6.98
N SER A 84 4.42 16.21 7.80
CA SER A 84 3.35 15.28 8.08
C SER A 84 2.07 15.70 7.35
N LEU A 85 1.39 14.73 6.74
CA LEU A 85 0.05 14.91 6.20
C LEU A 85 -0.96 14.41 7.24
N ASP A 86 -1.59 15.34 7.92
CA ASP A 86 -2.42 15.04 9.10
C ASP A 86 -3.86 14.63 8.77
N TYR A 87 -4.26 14.69 7.51
CA TYR A 87 -5.64 14.44 7.12
C TYR A 87 -5.78 13.25 6.19
N ASN A 88 -6.68 12.35 6.56
CA ASN A 88 -7.10 11.26 5.69
C ASN A 88 -8.28 11.71 4.82
N TYR A 89 -8.06 11.78 3.52
CA TYR A 89 -9.07 12.17 2.52
C TYR A 89 -9.70 10.97 1.80
N ARG A 90 -9.11 9.79 1.93
CA ARG A 90 -9.49 8.60 1.16
C ARG A 90 -10.46 7.70 1.91
N LEU A 91 -10.18 7.44 3.20
CA LEU A 91 -10.94 6.45 3.96
C LEU A 91 -12.24 7.04 4.52
N PRO A 92 -13.40 6.42 4.28
CA PRO A 92 -14.62 6.71 5.01
C PRO A 92 -14.45 6.47 6.51
N LYS A 93 -15.18 7.22 7.35
CA LYS A 93 -15.11 7.07 8.81
C LYS A 93 -15.40 5.66 9.30
N SER A 94 -16.33 4.95 8.65
CA SER A 94 -16.66 3.56 8.99
C SER A 94 -15.48 2.62 8.84
N ILE A 95 -14.68 2.80 7.77
CA ILE A 95 -13.48 2.00 7.52
C ILE A 95 -12.34 2.44 8.44
N ALA A 96 -12.12 3.75 8.59
CA ALA A 96 -11.09 4.28 9.48
C ALA A 96 -11.27 3.78 10.94
N LYS A 97 -12.52 3.70 11.42
CA LYS A 97 -12.82 3.16 12.76
C LYS A 97 -12.40 1.69 12.93
N VAL A 98 -12.60 0.87 11.93
CA VAL A 98 -12.17 -0.55 11.97
C VAL A 98 -10.66 -0.64 11.85
N ALA A 99 -10.05 0.10 10.92
CA ALA A 99 -8.61 0.13 10.76
C ALA A 99 -7.90 0.56 12.05
N GLN A 100 -8.42 1.58 12.75
CA GLN A 100 -7.91 2.05 14.04
C GLN A 100 -7.92 0.94 15.12
N GLN A 101 -8.91 0.06 15.12
CA GLN A 101 -8.99 -1.04 16.09
C GLN A 101 -8.00 -2.17 15.78
N ILE A 102 -7.65 -2.36 14.53
CA ILE A 102 -6.71 -3.40 14.08
C ILE A 102 -5.27 -2.91 14.22
N GLN A 103 -5.04 -1.63 13.98
CA GLN A 103 -3.71 -1.04 14.00
C GLN A 103 -3.17 -0.99 15.44
N SER A 104 -2.01 -1.59 15.65
CA SER A 104 -1.32 -1.58 16.94
C SER A 104 -0.50 -0.30 17.19
N SER A 105 -0.46 0.62 16.25
CA SER A 105 0.29 1.87 16.37
C SER A 105 -0.54 2.95 17.09
N ASN A 106 0.16 3.90 17.73
CA ASN A 106 -0.45 5.05 18.40
C ASN A 106 -0.94 6.14 17.42
N VAL A 107 -1.04 5.84 16.13
CA VAL A 107 -1.57 6.78 15.13
C VAL A 107 -3.07 6.83 15.28
N ASP A 108 -3.59 8.00 15.58
CA ASP A 108 -5.02 8.25 15.69
C ASP A 108 -5.63 8.55 14.31
N LEU A 109 -6.11 7.49 13.66
CA LEU A 109 -6.77 7.61 12.35
C LEU A 109 -8.11 8.34 12.42
N MET A 110 -8.70 8.46 13.62
CA MET A 110 -10.02 9.07 13.79
C MET A 110 -9.94 10.57 14.02
N SER A 111 -9.01 11.05 14.84
CA SER A 111 -8.85 12.49 15.09
C SER A 111 -8.28 13.21 13.87
N ASN A 112 -7.43 12.54 13.11
CA ASN A 112 -6.86 13.06 11.87
C ASN A 112 -7.75 12.82 10.65
N ASN A 113 -8.92 12.26 10.84
CA ASN A 113 -9.91 12.16 9.79
C ASN A 113 -10.58 13.53 9.61
N ARG A 114 -10.83 13.93 8.38
CA ARG A 114 -11.45 15.23 8.11
C ARG A 114 -12.78 15.37 8.84
N LYS A 115 -13.12 16.61 9.16
CA LYS A 115 -14.37 17.00 9.85
C LYS A 115 -15.60 16.31 9.29
N ASP A 116 -15.65 16.15 7.98
CA ASP A 116 -16.80 15.60 7.27
C ASP A 116 -16.66 14.12 6.97
N GLY A 117 -15.62 13.51 7.53
CA GLY A 117 -15.46 12.07 7.55
C GLY A 117 -15.22 11.41 6.23
N GLY A 118 -14.22 11.84 5.54
CA GLY A 118 -13.87 11.24 4.27
C GLY A 118 -14.61 11.90 3.12
N ASN A 119 -14.59 11.25 2.00
CA ASN A 119 -15.17 11.76 0.79
C ASN A 119 -16.67 12.05 1.01
N SER A 120 -17.05 13.32 0.99
CA SER A 120 -18.44 13.77 1.10
C SER A 120 -19.33 13.23 -0.02
N ASP A 121 -18.71 12.76 -1.12
CA ASP A 121 -19.42 12.21 -2.26
C ASP A 121 -20.01 10.81 -1.98
N TYR A 122 -19.63 10.19 -0.84
CA TYR A 122 -20.12 8.87 -0.43
C TYR A 122 -20.72 8.88 0.99
N PRO A 123 -21.77 9.64 1.25
CA PRO A 123 -22.38 9.75 2.58
C PRO A 123 -22.94 8.41 3.10
N ASN A 124 -23.23 7.46 2.21
CA ASN A 124 -23.82 6.15 2.51
C ASN A 124 -22.83 4.99 2.31
N TYR A 125 -21.54 5.21 2.52
CA TYR A 125 -20.56 4.15 2.40
C TYR A 125 -20.93 2.97 3.31
N PRO A 126 -21.00 1.72 2.78
CA PRO A 126 -21.39 0.56 3.57
C PRO A 126 -20.42 0.36 4.73
N LYS A 127 -20.96 -0.13 5.84
CA LYS A 127 -20.11 -0.46 7.01
C LYS A 127 -19.27 -1.68 6.69
N PRO A 128 -17.99 -1.69 7.09
CA PRO A 128 -17.17 -2.88 6.99
C PRO A 128 -17.80 -4.03 7.77
N ILE A 129 -17.67 -5.23 7.22
CA ILE A 129 -18.14 -6.47 7.85
C ILE A 129 -16.91 -7.26 8.29
N ILE A 130 -16.90 -7.65 9.55
CA ILE A 130 -15.91 -8.57 10.09
C ILE A 130 -16.61 -9.90 10.33
N ALA A 131 -16.19 -10.93 9.62
CA ALA A 131 -16.67 -12.29 9.79
C ALA A 131 -15.56 -13.18 10.34
N LYS A 132 -15.94 -14.14 11.20
CA LYS A 132 -15.03 -15.15 11.70
C LYS A 132 -15.57 -16.51 11.30
N PHE A 133 -14.71 -17.34 10.73
CA PHE A 133 -15.02 -18.69 10.29
C PHE A 133 -14.29 -19.71 11.16
N GLY A 134 -14.83 -20.92 11.24
CA GLY A 134 -14.25 -22.02 12.00
C GLY A 134 -13.14 -22.76 11.26
N SER A 135 -13.12 -22.62 9.92
CA SER A 135 -12.14 -23.27 9.05
C SER A 135 -11.87 -22.43 7.80
N ARG A 136 -10.76 -22.73 7.13
CA ARG A 136 -10.41 -22.10 5.84
C ARG A 136 -11.45 -22.40 4.76
N GLN A 137 -12.01 -23.62 4.76
CA GLN A 137 -13.03 -23.98 3.81
C GLN A 137 -14.33 -23.19 4.00
N GLU A 138 -14.74 -22.97 5.25
CA GLU A 138 -15.88 -22.11 5.55
C GLU A 138 -15.64 -20.64 5.14
N GLU A 139 -14.41 -20.14 5.32
CA GLU A 139 -14.01 -18.81 4.87
C GLU A 139 -14.14 -18.67 3.36
N LEU A 140 -13.57 -19.61 2.59
CA LEU A 140 -13.66 -19.62 1.13
C LEU A 140 -15.11 -19.69 0.65
N GLN A 141 -15.92 -20.56 1.28
CA GLN A 141 -17.34 -20.65 0.98
C GLN A 141 -18.09 -19.36 1.33
N GLY A 142 -17.71 -18.70 2.42
CA GLY A 142 -18.27 -17.40 2.82
C GLY A 142 -17.97 -16.31 1.80
N ILE A 143 -16.76 -16.28 1.26
CA ILE A 143 -16.36 -15.35 0.19
C ILE A 143 -17.19 -15.62 -1.07
N LEU A 144 -17.26 -16.86 -1.51
CA LEU A 144 -18.03 -17.27 -2.69
C LEU A 144 -19.50 -16.89 -2.57
N ASN A 145 -20.13 -17.24 -1.44
CA ASN A 145 -21.53 -16.93 -1.18
C ASN A 145 -21.79 -15.41 -1.26
N ARG A 146 -20.86 -14.60 -0.74
CA ARG A 146 -21.01 -13.15 -0.76
C ARG A 146 -20.93 -12.61 -2.18
N ILE A 147 -19.97 -13.07 -2.98
CA ILE A 147 -19.83 -12.66 -4.39
C ILE A 147 -21.14 -12.98 -5.15
N GLN A 148 -21.64 -14.18 -4.98
CA GLN A 148 -22.82 -14.64 -5.71
C GLN A 148 -24.14 -14.02 -5.22
N MET A 149 -24.33 -13.85 -3.91
CA MET A 149 -25.56 -13.30 -3.34
C MET A 149 -25.71 -11.80 -3.56
N GLU A 150 -24.61 -11.07 -3.58
CA GLU A 150 -24.62 -9.60 -3.78
C GLU A 150 -24.38 -9.24 -5.24
N ASP A 151 -24.24 -10.23 -6.14
CA ASP A 151 -23.99 -10.04 -7.57
C ASP A 151 -22.81 -9.09 -7.83
N LEU A 152 -21.69 -9.37 -7.15
CA LEU A 152 -20.50 -8.53 -7.22
C LEU A 152 -19.63 -8.93 -8.41
N ASP A 153 -19.32 -8.00 -9.28
CA ASP A 153 -18.54 -8.20 -10.51
C ASP A 153 -17.15 -7.51 -10.49
N ASP A 154 -16.91 -6.59 -9.57
CA ASP A 154 -15.62 -5.93 -9.37
C ASP A 154 -15.14 -6.09 -7.93
N VAL A 155 -14.47 -7.23 -7.66
CA VAL A 155 -14.04 -7.63 -6.32
C VAL A 155 -12.54 -7.86 -6.27
N ALA A 156 -11.87 -7.25 -5.32
CA ALA A 156 -10.49 -7.56 -4.96
C ALA A 156 -10.45 -8.39 -3.67
N ILE A 157 -9.77 -9.54 -3.71
CA ILE A 157 -9.53 -10.39 -2.55
C ILE A 157 -8.06 -10.30 -2.17
N LEU A 158 -7.78 -9.75 -1.00
CA LEU A 158 -6.43 -9.59 -0.48
C LEU A 158 -6.10 -10.71 0.48
N VAL A 159 -4.98 -11.38 0.26
CA VAL A 159 -4.49 -12.50 1.07
C VAL A 159 -3.00 -12.34 1.37
N PRO A 160 -2.48 -12.95 2.46
CA PRO A 160 -1.12 -12.72 2.93
C PRO A 160 -0.01 -13.28 2.05
N THR A 161 -0.26 -14.39 1.34
CA THR A 161 0.78 -15.13 0.62
C THR A 161 0.37 -15.53 -0.79
N GLU A 162 1.35 -15.78 -1.68
CA GLU A 162 1.10 -16.32 -3.02
C GLU A 162 0.40 -17.69 -2.99
N ALA A 163 0.68 -18.51 -2.00
CA ALA A 163 0.00 -19.79 -1.83
C ALA A 163 -1.48 -19.60 -1.56
N ASP A 164 -1.86 -18.60 -0.75
CA ASP A 164 -3.26 -18.24 -0.51
C ASP A 164 -3.93 -17.71 -1.79
N VAL A 165 -3.21 -16.94 -2.61
CA VAL A 165 -3.72 -16.49 -3.92
C VAL A 165 -4.07 -17.68 -4.80
N MET A 166 -3.17 -18.67 -4.91
CA MET A 166 -3.39 -19.86 -5.72
C MET A 166 -4.60 -20.67 -5.21
N GLU A 167 -4.73 -20.81 -3.88
CA GLU A 167 -5.83 -21.51 -3.26
C GLU A 167 -7.17 -20.85 -3.56
N VAL A 168 -7.25 -19.52 -3.32
CA VAL A 168 -8.47 -18.73 -3.56
C VAL A 168 -8.86 -18.77 -5.04
N ASN A 169 -7.91 -18.53 -5.94
CA ASN A 169 -8.15 -18.57 -7.38
C ASN A 169 -8.67 -19.92 -7.82
N LYS A 170 -8.04 -21.02 -7.39
CA LYS A 170 -8.49 -22.36 -7.72
C LYS A 170 -9.91 -22.59 -7.21
N PHE A 171 -10.19 -22.29 -5.94
CA PHE A 171 -11.50 -22.49 -5.34
C PHE A 171 -12.59 -21.71 -6.09
N LEU A 172 -12.37 -20.45 -6.41
CA LEU A 172 -13.34 -19.61 -7.10
C LEU A 172 -13.60 -20.09 -8.53
N ASN A 173 -12.54 -20.42 -9.29
CA ASN A 173 -12.67 -20.94 -10.65
C ASN A 173 -13.40 -22.31 -10.68
N ASP A 174 -13.11 -23.21 -9.74
CA ASP A 174 -13.80 -24.50 -9.59
C ASP A 174 -15.29 -24.32 -9.29
N ASN A 175 -15.70 -23.16 -8.75
CA ASN A 175 -17.08 -22.80 -8.43
C ASN A 175 -17.70 -21.77 -9.40
N GLY A 176 -17.10 -21.58 -10.57
CA GLY A 176 -17.66 -20.79 -11.67
C GLY A 176 -17.47 -19.27 -11.57
N VAL A 177 -16.62 -18.79 -10.64
CA VAL A 177 -16.22 -17.38 -10.57
C VAL A 177 -14.88 -17.21 -11.28
N GLN A 178 -14.87 -16.44 -12.36
CA GLN A 178 -13.62 -16.15 -13.10
C GLN A 178 -12.74 -15.19 -12.30
N THR A 179 -11.47 -15.54 -12.16
CA THR A 179 -10.45 -14.72 -11.52
C THR A 179 -9.38 -14.29 -12.53
N GLN A 180 -8.73 -13.16 -12.30
CA GLN A 180 -7.62 -12.64 -13.12
C GLN A 180 -6.29 -12.86 -12.41
#